data_77ef095853bf3e8203e88339f1e0c1ef
#
_entry.id   77ef095853bf3e8203e88339f1e0c1ef
#
_cell.length_a   1.000
_cell.length_b   1.000
_cell.length_c   1.000
_cell.angle_alpha   90.00
_cell.angle_beta   90.00
_cell.angle_gamma   90.00
#
_symmetry.space_group_name_H-M   'P 1'
#
loop_
_entity.id
_entity.type
_entity.pdbx_description
1 polymer ?
#
loop_
_entity_poly.entity_id
_entity_poly.type
_entity_poly.pdbx_seq_one_letter_code
_entity_poly.pdbx_strand_id
1 'polypeptide(L)'
;RGHTASGDEITPAPRTLTSSTVPKVHRIQNNRLPRYLPPTDIEAILEWVRRESSYGVRDYAMFLLMARLGLRVPEVMAIEIDDIDWRAGELLVRGKGKRRDRLPLPEDVGAAISAYLRDARPSTVTRVLFVRSYAPYLGFKDSRIVSKILARACAALKIEMPARYLGSHVLRHSLATRMVRSGVALHEVGDVLRHKSRATTMIYAKLDIANLRSVAQPWPAGEAKQ
;
A
#
# COMPACT_ATOMS: atom_id res chain seq x y z
N ARG A 1 7.04 65.43 -61.66
CA ARG A 1 8.06 64.38 -61.67
C ARG A 1 7.76 63.48 -60.53
N GLY A 2 7.16 62.47 -60.80
CA GLY A 2 6.75 61.23 -60.39
C GLY A 2 7.81 60.30 -59.88
N HIS A 3 7.48 59.53 -58.91
CA HIS A 3 7.92 58.13 -58.74
C HIS A 3 6.95 57.39 -57.86
N THR A 4 6.34 56.41 -58.48
CA THR A 4 5.55 55.35 -57.92
C THR A 4 6.52 54.36 -57.20
N ALA A 5 6.25 54.00 -55.94
CA ALA A 5 6.86 52.89 -55.26
C ALA A 5 5.80 51.81 -54.98
N SER A 6 5.98 50.69 -55.65
CA SER A 6 5.28 49.46 -55.54
C SER A 6 5.43 48.89 -54.10
N GLY A 7 4.32 48.59 -53.44
CA GLY A 7 4.35 47.91 -52.14
C GLY A 7 4.38 46.40 -52.35
N ASP A 8 5.45 45.77 -51.96
CA ASP A 8 5.54 44.31 -51.87
C ASP A 8 4.80 43.83 -50.59
N GLU A 9 3.71 43.14 -50.81
CA GLU A 9 2.91 42.46 -49.82
C GLU A 9 3.65 41.17 -49.40
N ILE A 10 4.31 41.25 -48.20
CA ILE A 10 5.00 40.09 -47.65
C ILE A 10 3.98 39.21 -46.94
N THR A 11 3.59 38.12 -47.61
CA THR A 11 2.76 37.06 -47.02
C THR A 11 3.59 36.30 -45.95
N PRO A 12 3.16 36.23 -44.67
CA PRO A 12 3.92 35.48 -43.67
C PRO A 12 3.82 33.96 -43.94
N ALA A 13 4.97 33.31 -43.98
CA ALA A 13 5.08 31.87 -44.10
C ALA A 13 4.36 31.12 -42.93
N PRO A 14 3.80 29.92 -43.20
CA PRO A 14 3.11 29.16 -42.19
C PRO A 14 4.08 28.74 -41.08
N ARG A 15 3.70 29.06 -39.82
CA ARG A 15 4.46 28.62 -38.62
C ARG A 15 4.50 27.10 -38.55
N THR A 16 5.65 26.53 -38.82
CA THR A 16 5.92 25.12 -38.52
C THR A 16 5.76 24.89 -37.01
N LEU A 17 4.76 24.12 -36.63
CA LEU A 17 4.59 23.64 -35.27
C LEU A 17 5.79 22.77 -34.91
N THR A 18 6.69 23.30 -34.08
CA THR A 18 7.81 22.54 -33.56
C THR A 18 7.28 21.42 -32.64
N SER A 19 7.82 20.23 -32.79
CA SER A 19 7.43 18.97 -32.19
C SER A 19 7.61 18.87 -30.64
N SER A 20 7.64 20.01 -29.94
CA SER A 20 7.96 20.05 -28.50
C SER A 20 6.74 20.08 -27.57
N THR A 21 5.51 19.93 -28.09
CA THR A 21 4.26 20.03 -27.29
C THR A 21 3.63 18.68 -26.93
N VAL A 22 4.29 17.55 -27.23
CA VAL A 22 3.79 16.26 -26.73
C VAL A 22 4.23 16.10 -25.27
N PRO A 23 3.29 16.05 -24.30
CA PRO A 23 3.67 15.82 -22.92
C PRO A 23 4.47 14.53 -22.81
N LYS A 24 5.66 14.57 -22.20
CA LYS A 24 6.42 13.37 -21.89
C LYS A 24 5.57 12.52 -20.94
N VAL A 25 4.87 11.54 -21.47
CA VAL A 25 4.21 10.52 -20.66
C VAL A 25 5.33 9.75 -19.96
N HIS A 26 5.45 9.95 -18.64
CA HIS A 26 6.34 9.13 -17.83
C HIS A 26 5.92 7.66 -18.01
N ARG A 27 6.71 6.91 -18.76
CA ARG A 27 6.54 5.46 -18.88
C ARG A 27 6.61 4.89 -17.47
N ILE A 28 5.47 4.40 -16.95
CA ILE A 28 5.43 3.60 -15.73
C ILE A 28 6.19 2.32 -16.05
N GLN A 29 7.47 2.27 -15.66
CA GLN A 29 8.38 1.14 -15.99
C GLN A 29 8.03 -0.16 -15.25
N ASN A 30 6.99 -0.21 -14.44
CA ASN A 30 6.59 -1.42 -13.72
C ASN A 30 5.43 -2.13 -14.43
N ASN A 31 5.78 -2.91 -15.46
CA ASN A 31 4.81 -3.66 -16.27
C ASN A 31 4.28 -4.93 -15.58
N ARG A 32 4.70 -5.21 -14.35
CA ARG A 32 4.30 -6.41 -13.60
C ARG A 32 3.18 -6.09 -12.62
N LEU A 33 2.16 -6.96 -12.57
CA LEU A 33 1.12 -6.91 -11.55
C LEU A 33 1.76 -6.99 -10.16
N PRO A 34 1.25 -6.23 -9.18
CA PRO A 34 1.68 -6.39 -7.79
C PRO A 34 1.46 -7.85 -7.39
N ARG A 35 2.50 -8.49 -6.90
CA ARG A 35 2.37 -9.85 -6.38
C ARG A 35 1.66 -9.78 -5.03
N TYR A 36 0.69 -10.63 -4.85
CA TYR A 36 -0.16 -10.70 -3.67
C TYR A 36 -0.29 -12.15 -3.22
N LEU A 37 -0.62 -12.33 -1.97
CA LEU A 37 -0.98 -13.63 -1.41
C LEU A 37 -2.51 -13.78 -1.44
N PRO A 38 -3.04 -14.96 -1.79
CA PRO A 38 -4.46 -15.26 -1.65
C PRO A 38 -4.94 -15.06 -0.20
N PRO A 39 -6.23 -14.76 0.03
CA PRO A 39 -6.77 -14.65 1.37
C PRO A 39 -6.52 -15.89 2.23
N THR A 40 -6.61 -17.08 1.66
CA THR A 40 -6.32 -18.36 2.33
C THR A 40 -4.90 -18.43 2.88
N ASP A 41 -3.92 -17.97 2.10
CA ASP A 41 -2.52 -17.97 2.51
C ASP A 41 -2.27 -16.92 3.61
N ILE A 42 -2.95 -15.77 3.54
CA ILE A 42 -2.87 -14.74 4.59
C ILE A 42 -3.39 -15.31 5.91
N GLU A 43 -4.55 -15.95 5.91
CA GLU A 43 -5.12 -16.54 7.14
C GLU A 43 -4.25 -17.69 7.66
N ALA A 44 -3.70 -18.53 6.79
CA ALA A 44 -2.76 -19.57 7.19
C ALA A 44 -1.48 -19.00 7.83
N ILE A 45 -0.93 -17.91 7.27
CA ILE A 45 0.22 -17.21 7.84
C ILE A 45 -0.12 -16.62 9.22
N LEU A 46 -1.28 -15.97 9.35
CA LEU A 46 -1.73 -15.41 10.62
C LEU A 46 -1.86 -16.50 11.69
N GLU A 47 -2.47 -17.63 11.36
CA GLU A 47 -2.61 -18.74 12.28
C GLU A 47 -1.26 -19.38 12.65
N TRP A 48 -0.37 -19.56 11.67
CA TRP A 48 0.99 -20.03 11.95
C TRP A 48 1.74 -19.08 12.88
N VAL A 49 1.68 -17.76 12.63
CA VAL A 49 2.33 -16.76 13.48
C VAL A 49 1.77 -16.82 14.90
N ARG A 50 0.47 -17.01 15.07
CA ARG A 50 -0.18 -17.10 16.36
C ARG A 50 0.32 -18.30 17.19
N ARG A 51 0.52 -19.46 16.53
CA ARG A 51 0.86 -20.71 17.21
C ARG A 51 2.36 -20.97 17.32
N GLU A 52 3.08 -20.74 16.24
CA GLU A 52 4.43 -21.24 16.06
C GLU A 52 5.51 -20.16 16.21
N SER A 53 5.13 -18.86 16.26
CA SER A 53 6.11 -17.83 16.55
C SER A 53 6.51 -17.89 18.02
N SER A 54 7.80 -17.69 18.30
CA SER A 54 8.35 -17.66 19.67
C SER A 54 7.66 -16.61 20.58
N TYR A 55 7.01 -15.64 19.95
CA TYR A 55 6.27 -14.56 20.62
C TYR A 55 4.91 -14.37 19.95
N GLY A 56 4.19 -15.48 19.74
CA GLY A 56 3.00 -15.57 18.91
C GLY A 56 1.94 -14.53 19.18
N VAL A 57 1.63 -14.28 20.45
CA VAL A 57 0.60 -13.29 20.83
C VAL A 57 0.96 -11.88 20.34
N ARG A 58 2.21 -11.44 20.53
CA ARG A 58 2.70 -10.15 20.04
C ARG A 58 2.73 -10.10 18.53
N ASP A 59 3.37 -11.10 17.94
CA ASP A 59 3.64 -11.14 16.50
C ASP A 59 2.32 -11.23 15.73
N TYR A 60 1.34 -11.99 16.23
CA TYR A 60 0.01 -12.09 15.65
C TYR A 60 -0.70 -10.73 15.61
N ALA A 61 -0.68 -9.96 16.71
CA ALA A 61 -1.26 -8.62 16.73
C ALA A 61 -0.59 -7.67 15.73
N MET A 62 0.75 -7.74 15.60
CA MET A 62 1.48 -6.97 14.58
C MET A 62 1.08 -7.37 13.16
N PHE A 63 0.95 -8.66 12.89
CA PHE A 63 0.57 -9.17 11.57
C PHE A 63 -0.88 -8.83 11.21
N LEU A 64 -1.82 -8.88 12.18
CA LEU A 64 -3.20 -8.45 11.97
C LEU A 64 -3.30 -6.98 11.57
N LEU A 65 -2.58 -6.08 12.26
CA LEU A 65 -2.52 -4.66 11.90
C LEU A 65 -2.08 -4.45 10.45
N MET A 66 -1.11 -5.24 9.98
CA MET A 66 -0.64 -5.16 8.59
C MET A 66 -1.63 -5.77 7.60
N ALA A 67 -2.25 -6.89 7.94
CA ALA A 67 -3.14 -7.63 7.04
C ALA A 67 -4.53 -7.00 6.94
N ARG A 68 -5.08 -6.46 8.05
CA ARG A 68 -6.43 -5.88 8.11
C ARG A 68 -6.45 -4.39 7.77
N LEU A 69 -5.48 -3.62 8.29
CA LEU A 69 -5.41 -2.16 8.12
C LEU A 69 -4.35 -1.72 7.10
N GLY A 70 -3.60 -2.64 6.53
CA GLY A 70 -2.55 -2.35 5.57
C GLY A 70 -1.44 -1.45 6.14
N LEU A 71 -1.19 -1.47 7.44
CA LEU A 71 -0.13 -0.68 8.06
C LEU A 71 1.25 -1.10 7.56
N ARG A 72 2.13 -0.12 7.45
CA ARG A 72 3.54 -0.39 7.19
C ARG A 72 4.24 -0.81 8.48
N VAL A 73 5.28 -1.63 8.40
CA VAL A 73 6.04 -2.05 9.61
C VAL A 73 6.49 -0.89 10.47
N PRO A 74 7.07 0.19 9.93
CA PRO A 74 7.43 1.34 10.76
C PRO A 74 6.23 2.00 11.45
N GLU A 75 5.05 1.99 10.81
CA GLU A 75 3.81 2.51 11.41
C GLU A 75 3.39 1.62 12.59
N VAL A 76 3.38 0.28 12.40
CA VAL A 76 3.07 -0.67 13.49
C VAL A 76 4.05 -0.54 14.65
N MET A 77 5.35 -0.42 14.37
CA MET A 77 6.39 -0.29 15.39
C MET A 77 6.33 1.03 16.16
N ALA A 78 5.72 2.07 15.57
CA ALA A 78 5.61 3.40 16.16
C ALA A 78 4.31 3.61 16.96
N ILE A 79 3.40 2.62 16.98
CA ILE A 79 2.16 2.71 17.75
C ILE A 79 2.51 2.79 19.25
N GLU A 80 1.91 3.73 19.93
CA GLU A 80 1.92 3.84 21.37
C GLU A 80 0.60 3.35 21.97
N ILE A 81 0.61 2.97 23.22
CA ILE A 81 -0.60 2.51 23.93
C ILE A 81 -1.69 3.58 23.89
N ASP A 82 -1.28 4.85 23.99
CA ASP A 82 -2.18 6.00 23.99
C ASP A 82 -2.76 6.35 22.61
N ASP A 83 -2.25 5.71 21.55
CA ASP A 83 -2.81 5.87 20.21
C ASP A 83 -4.11 5.06 19.99
N ILE A 84 -4.48 4.19 20.96
CA ILE A 84 -5.67 3.35 20.87
C ILE A 84 -6.78 3.97 21.70
N ASP A 85 -7.83 4.41 21.01
CA ASP A 85 -9.07 4.81 21.66
C ASP A 85 -10.03 3.61 21.72
N TRP A 86 -9.98 2.89 22.81
CA TRP A 86 -10.82 1.70 23.04
C TRP A 86 -12.32 2.02 23.08
N ARG A 87 -12.70 3.23 23.51
CA ARG A 87 -14.09 3.65 23.61
C ARG A 87 -14.65 3.98 22.23
N ALA A 88 -13.88 4.70 21.42
CA ALA A 88 -14.27 5.04 20.07
C ALA A 88 -14.05 3.89 19.08
N GLY A 89 -13.28 2.87 19.44
CA GLY A 89 -12.87 1.81 18.53
C GLY A 89 -11.96 2.33 17.41
N GLU A 90 -11.03 3.23 17.74
CA GLU A 90 -10.13 3.88 16.78
C GLU A 90 -8.66 3.69 17.12
N LEU A 91 -7.84 3.68 16.09
CA LEU A 91 -6.38 3.67 16.17
C LEU A 91 -5.80 4.90 15.49
N LEU A 92 -5.01 5.69 16.21
CA LEU A 92 -4.22 6.78 15.67
C LEU A 92 -2.93 6.24 15.05
N VAL A 93 -2.73 6.46 13.76
CA VAL A 93 -1.53 6.03 13.03
C VAL A 93 -0.68 7.22 12.66
N ARG A 94 0.59 7.20 13.07
CA ARG A 94 1.56 8.25 12.78
C ARG A 94 2.30 7.93 11.49
N GLY A 95 2.05 8.73 10.44
CA GLY A 95 2.69 8.62 9.13
C GLY A 95 3.94 9.49 8.98
N LYS A 96 4.67 9.31 7.88
CA LYS A 96 5.83 10.15 7.52
C LYS A 96 5.40 11.62 7.34
N GLY A 97 6.14 12.56 7.96
CA GLY A 97 5.90 14.01 7.83
C GLY A 97 4.84 14.54 8.79
N LYS A 98 4.80 14.05 10.03
CA LYS A 98 3.87 14.47 11.10
C LYS A 98 2.39 14.22 10.79
N ARG A 99 2.08 13.45 9.75
CA ARG A 99 0.71 13.08 9.41
C ARG A 99 0.15 12.14 10.47
N ARG A 100 -1.09 12.38 10.88
CA ARG A 100 -1.82 11.57 11.85
C ARG A 100 -3.15 11.21 11.21
N ASP A 101 -3.42 9.91 11.10
CA ASP A 101 -4.65 9.39 10.52
C ASP A 101 -5.34 8.52 11.59
N ARG A 102 -6.66 8.71 11.80
CA ARG A 102 -7.47 7.81 12.62
C ARG A 102 -8.07 6.73 11.74
N LEU A 103 -7.95 5.49 12.17
CA LEU A 103 -8.49 4.33 11.49
C LEU A 103 -9.46 3.61 12.42
N PRO A 104 -10.55 3.02 11.90
CA PRO A 104 -11.35 2.11 12.70
C PRO A 104 -10.48 0.93 13.15
N LEU A 105 -10.67 0.49 14.39
CA LEU A 105 -9.98 -0.66 14.98
C LEU A 105 -10.90 -1.88 14.84
N PRO A 106 -10.64 -2.81 13.90
CA PRO A 106 -11.44 -4.03 13.77
C PRO A 106 -11.40 -4.86 15.07
N GLU A 107 -12.48 -5.56 15.33
CA GLU A 107 -12.64 -6.33 16.57
C GLU A 107 -11.52 -7.36 16.76
N ASP A 108 -11.18 -8.12 15.71
CA ASP A 108 -10.11 -9.11 15.74
C ASP A 108 -8.74 -8.49 16.05
N VAL A 109 -8.47 -7.30 15.53
CA VAL A 109 -7.24 -6.55 15.80
C VAL A 109 -7.24 -6.04 17.25
N GLY A 110 -8.34 -5.46 17.70
CA GLY A 110 -8.51 -4.98 19.08
C GLY A 110 -8.34 -6.10 20.09
N ALA A 111 -8.97 -7.25 19.86
CA ALA A 111 -8.85 -8.43 20.70
C ALA A 111 -7.39 -8.95 20.77
N ALA A 112 -6.69 -9.01 19.65
CA ALA A 112 -5.30 -9.44 19.62
C ALA A 112 -4.36 -8.48 20.37
N ILE A 113 -4.56 -7.17 20.21
CA ILE A 113 -3.79 -6.15 20.95
C ILE A 113 -4.08 -6.26 22.46
N SER A 114 -5.35 -6.41 22.84
CA SER A 114 -5.76 -6.56 24.24
C SER A 114 -5.12 -7.81 24.88
N ALA A 115 -5.14 -8.95 24.16
CA ALA A 115 -4.49 -10.17 24.61
C ALA A 115 -2.98 -9.96 24.80
N TYR A 116 -2.32 -9.28 23.86
CA TYR A 116 -0.89 -8.97 23.99
C TYR A 116 -0.60 -8.10 25.22
N LEU A 117 -1.38 -7.03 25.42
CA LEU A 117 -1.20 -6.12 26.57
C LEU A 117 -1.38 -6.82 27.90
N ARG A 118 -2.38 -7.71 28.00
CA ARG A 118 -2.73 -8.40 29.23
C ARG A 118 -1.79 -9.56 29.54
N ASP A 119 -1.45 -10.38 28.52
CA ASP A 119 -0.92 -11.71 28.76
C ASP A 119 0.57 -11.86 28.37
N ALA A 120 1.09 -10.98 27.50
CA ALA A 120 2.40 -11.21 26.91
C ALA A 120 3.34 -9.99 26.85
N ARG A 121 2.83 -8.79 27.09
CA ARG A 121 3.68 -7.60 27.06
C ARG A 121 4.50 -7.50 28.36
N PRO A 122 5.84 -7.45 28.27
CA PRO A 122 6.68 -7.25 29.45
C PRO A 122 6.38 -5.92 30.13
N SER A 123 6.52 -5.89 31.46
CA SER A 123 6.49 -4.63 32.22
C SER A 123 7.65 -3.74 31.77
N THR A 124 7.37 -2.52 31.40
CA THR A 124 8.35 -1.56 30.88
C THR A 124 7.85 -0.13 31.00
N VAL A 125 8.76 0.82 31.10
CA VAL A 125 8.46 2.27 31.17
C VAL A 125 8.07 2.88 29.83
N THR A 126 8.35 2.19 28.71
CA THR A 126 8.02 2.73 27.38
C THR A 126 6.54 2.65 27.09
N ARG A 127 6.00 3.69 26.44
CA ARG A 127 4.61 3.72 25.98
C ARG A 127 4.45 3.06 24.60
N VAL A 128 5.55 2.69 23.92
CA VAL A 128 5.49 1.96 22.65
C VAL A 128 4.74 0.66 22.86
N LEU A 129 3.74 0.39 22.01
CA LEU A 129 2.87 -0.77 22.13
C LEU A 129 3.66 -2.07 22.03
N PHE A 130 4.38 -2.26 20.93
CA PHE A 130 5.12 -3.50 20.65
C PHE A 130 6.58 -3.38 21.08
N VAL A 131 6.98 -4.18 22.03
CA VAL A 131 8.34 -4.22 22.57
C VAL A 131 9.01 -5.56 22.30
N ARG A 132 10.34 -5.56 22.28
CA ARG A 132 11.12 -6.80 22.23
C ARG A 132 10.96 -7.57 23.55
N SER A 133 11.10 -8.90 23.48
CA SER A 133 10.85 -9.78 24.63
C SER A 133 12.09 -10.05 25.50
N TYR A 134 13.15 -9.24 25.34
CA TYR A 134 14.39 -9.30 26.14
C TYR A 134 14.78 -7.89 26.57
N ALA A 135 15.45 -7.83 27.71
CA ALA A 135 15.88 -6.56 28.31
C ALA A 135 16.93 -5.83 27.43
N PRO A 136 16.92 -4.50 27.45
CA PRO A 136 15.85 -3.66 27.94
C PRO A 136 14.62 -3.75 27.04
N TYR A 137 13.43 -3.89 27.65
CA TYR A 137 12.15 -4.07 26.94
C TYR A 137 11.71 -2.78 26.24
N LEU A 138 12.37 -2.47 25.14
CA LEU A 138 12.13 -1.28 24.32
C LEU A 138 11.48 -1.66 22.99
N GLY A 139 10.97 -0.65 22.29
CA GLY A 139 10.46 -0.81 20.93
C GLY A 139 11.51 -1.38 19.96
N PHE A 140 11.07 -1.89 18.85
CA PHE A 140 11.94 -2.43 17.80
C PHE A 140 12.69 -1.31 17.08
N LYS A 141 13.98 -1.50 16.86
CA LYS A 141 14.80 -0.61 16.03
C LYS A 141 14.86 -1.07 14.56
N ASP A 142 14.58 -2.37 14.32
CA ASP A 142 14.78 -3.01 13.03
C ASP A 142 13.48 -3.66 12.53
N SER A 143 13.01 -3.18 11.38
CA SER A 143 11.82 -3.71 10.72
C SER A 143 12.00 -5.11 10.12
N ARG A 144 13.25 -5.60 10.00
CA ARG A 144 13.57 -6.91 9.44
C ARG A 144 13.00 -8.07 10.25
N ILE A 145 12.67 -7.86 11.52
CA ILE A 145 12.07 -8.90 12.37
C ILE A 145 10.77 -9.43 11.74
N VAL A 146 9.91 -8.55 11.25
CA VAL A 146 8.64 -8.93 10.62
C VAL A 146 8.88 -9.74 9.34
N SER A 147 9.84 -9.30 8.52
CA SER A 147 10.20 -10.03 7.29
C SER A 147 10.77 -11.42 7.58
N LYS A 148 11.55 -11.59 8.67
CA LYS A 148 12.06 -12.89 9.11
C LYS A 148 10.93 -13.83 9.57
N ILE A 149 9.98 -13.32 10.34
CA ILE A 149 8.82 -14.11 10.79
C ILE A 149 7.99 -14.54 9.58
N LEU A 150 7.68 -13.61 8.67
CA LEU A 150 6.95 -13.90 7.45
C LEU A 150 7.65 -14.97 6.59
N ALA A 151 8.96 -14.86 6.39
CA ALA A 151 9.72 -15.82 5.62
C ALA A 151 9.67 -17.23 6.26
N ARG A 152 9.76 -17.33 7.59
CA ARG A 152 9.65 -18.61 8.31
C ARG A 152 8.26 -19.21 8.15
N ALA A 153 7.19 -18.40 8.29
CA ALA A 153 5.82 -18.84 8.11
C ALA A 153 5.60 -19.37 6.69
N CYS A 154 6.02 -18.62 5.66
CA CYS A 154 5.90 -19.06 4.27
C CYS A 154 6.66 -20.34 3.97
N ALA A 155 7.88 -20.49 4.51
CA ALA A 155 8.67 -21.72 4.35
C ALA A 155 7.98 -22.93 5.00
N ALA A 156 7.47 -22.78 6.23
CA ALA A 156 6.77 -23.83 6.95
C ALA A 156 5.47 -24.26 6.27
N LEU A 157 4.74 -23.30 5.71
CA LEU A 157 3.48 -23.51 5.00
C LEU A 157 3.65 -23.86 3.52
N LYS A 158 4.89 -23.93 3.02
CA LYS A 158 5.23 -24.14 1.61
C LYS A 158 4.57 -23.11 0.67
N ILE A 159 4.38 -21.89 1.16
CA ILE A 159 3.85 -20.78 0.38
C ILE A 159 5.02 -20.17 -0.41
N GLU A 160 4.89 -20.18 -1.75
CA GLU A 160 5.90 -19.57 -2.61
C GLU A 160 5.86 -18.04 -2.50
N MET A 161 6.91 -17.49 -1.90
CA MET A 161 7.10 -16.05 -1.85
C MET A 161 7.82 -15.58 -3.12
N PRO A 162 7.29 -14.52 -3.74
CA PRO A 162 7.96 -13.91 -4.89
C PRO A 162 9.36 -13.42 -4.49
N ALA A 163 10.41 -13.94 -5.10
CA ALA A 163 11.84 -13.77 -4.75
C ALA A 163 12.33 -12.32 -4.51
N ARG A 164 11.59 -11.29 -4.94
CA ARG A 164 11.93 -9.87 -4.73
C ARG A 164 11.14 -9.17 -3.63
N TYR A 165 10.18 -9.83 -2.97
CA TYR A 165 9.28 -9.21 -1.99
C TYR A 165 9.19 -10.00 -0.68
N LEU A 166 10.34 -10.40 -0.15
CA LEU A 166 10.46 -10.99 1.20
C LEU A 166 10.12 -9.98 2.33
N GLY A 167 9.35 -8.94 2.02
CA GLY A 167 9.02 -7.88 2.95
C GLY A 167 7.53 -7.85 3.29
N SER A 168 7.24 -7.33 4.45
CA SER A 168 5.90 -7.06 4.99
C SER A 168 4.96 -6.27 4.07
N HIS A 169 5.49 -5.65 3.01
CA HIS A 169 4.68 -4.99 1.99
C HIS A 169 3.74 -5.93 1.25
N VAL A 170 4.03 -7.26 1.21
CA VAL A 170 3.14 -8.23 0.57
C VAL A 170 1.77 -8.27 1.23
N LEU A 171 1.67 -8.17 2.56
CA LEU A 171 0.40 -8.15 3.28
C LEU A 171 -0.46 -6.95 2.86
N ARG A 172 0.17 -5.79 2.79
CA ARG A 172 -0.48 -4.56 2.32
C ARG A 172 -0.89 -4.62 0.84
N HIS A 173 -0.04 -5.18 -0.03
CA HIS A 173 -0.38 -5.41 -1.44
C HIS A 173 -1.53 -6.41 -1.60
N SER A 174 -1.58 -7.43 -0.75
CA SER A 174 -2.67 -8.41 -0.75
C SER A 174 -3.99 -7.78 -0.33
N LEU A 175 -3.99 -6.92 0.70
CA LEU A 175 -5.16 -6.14 1.10
C LEU A 175 -5.65 -5.27 -0.06
N ALA A 176 -4.76 -4.47 -0.67
CA ALA A 176 -5.11 -3.61 -1.81
C ALA A 176 -5.69 -4.40 -2.99
N THR A 177 -5.05 -5.52 -3.34
CA THR A 177 -5.51 -6.40 -4.43
C THR A 177 -6.88 -6.98 -4.13
N ARG A 178 -7.13 -7.39 -2.88
CA ARG A 178 -8.44 -7.88 -2.43
C ARG A 178 -9.51 -6.80 -2.58
N MET A 179 -9.25 -5.58 -2.10
CA MET A 179 -10.19 -4.46 -2.22
C MET A 179 -10.56 -4.18 -3.68
N VAL A 180 -9.56 -4.05 -4.57
CA VAL A 180 -9.81 -3.82 -6.00
C VAL A 180 -10.63 -4.95 -6.62
N ARG A 181 -10.31 -6.21 -6.31
CA ARG A 181 -11.06 -7.38 -6.80
C ARG A 181 -12.49 -7.46 -6.27
N SER A 182 -12.74 -6.89 -5.10
CA SER A 182 -14.10 -6.75 -4.53
C SER A 182 -14.84 -5.53 -5.08
N GLY A 183 -14.29 -4.81 -6.07
CA GLY A 183 -14.94 -3.68 -6.73
C GLY A 183 -14.78 -2.33 -6.01
N VAL A 184 -13.91 -2.26 -4.98
CA VAL A 184 -13.61 -0.98 -4.31
C VAL A 184 -12.85 -0.08 -5.28
N ALA A 185 -13.28 1.17 -5.42
CA ALA A 185 -12.67 2.12 -6.35
C ALA A 185 -11.21 2.42 -5.98
N LEU A 186 -10.34 2.61 -6.98
CA LEU A 186 -8.90 2.81 -6.77
C LEU A 186 -8.57 3.98 -5.85
N HIS A 187 -9.36 5.07 -5.88
CA HIS A 187 -9.13 6.20 -4.99
C HIS A 187 -9.40 5.84 -3.53
N GLU A 188 -10.48 5.08 -3.24
CA GLU A 188 -10.80 4.59 -1.91
C GLU A 188 -9.71 3.63 -1.38
N VAL A 189 -9.20 2.74 -2.25
CA VAL A 189 -8.04 1.91 -1.90
C VAL A 189 -6.84 2.77 -1.54
N GLY A 190 -6.60 3.87 -2.27
CA GLY A 190 -5.57 4.85 -1.98
C GLY A 190 -5.74 5.51 -0.61
N ASP A 191 -6.97 5.86 -0.26
CA ASP A 191 -7.32 6.51 1.01
C ASP A 191 -7.17 5.54 2.19
N VAL A 192 -7.73 4.34 2.10
CA VAL A 192 -7.57 3.29 3.13
C VAL A 192 -6.08 2.98 3.37
N LEU A 193 -5.31 2.87 2.30
CA LEU A 193 -3.88 2.62 2.40
C LEU A 193 -3.05 3.87 2.71
N ARG A 194 -3.65 5.04 2.79
CA ARG A 194 -2.97 6.32 3.07
C ARG A 194 -1.81 6.56 2.10
N HIS A 195 -2.07 6.39 0.80
CA HIS A 195 -1.08 6.67 -0.22
C HIS A 195 -0.86 8.18 -0.36
N LYS A 196 0.42 8.62 -0.38
CA LYS A 196 0.75 10.03 -0.59
C LYS A 196 0.52 10.51 -2.01
N SER A 197 0.55 9.60 -2.96
CA SER A 197 0.45 9.88 -4.40
C SER A 197 -0.47 8.88 -5.05
N ARG A 198 -1.35 9.39 -5.91
CA ARG A 198 -2.21 8.56 -6.79
C ARG A 198 -1.38 7.57 -7.62
N ALA A 199 -0.17 7.94 -8.03
CA ALA A 199 0.73 7.05 -8.75
C ALA A 199 1.04 5.75 -7.98
N THR A 200 1.06 5.79 -6.64
CA THR A 200 1.27 4.60 -5.81
C THR A 200 0.08 3.63 -5.90
N THR A 201 -1.14 4.15 -6.05
CA THR A 201 -2.35 3.32 -6.19
C THR A 201 -2.52 2.81 -7.61
N MET A 202 -2.02 3.55 -8.61
CA MET A 202 -2.11 3.18 -10.03
C MET A 202 -1.45 1.84 -10.38
N ILE A 203 -0.57 1.32 -9.53
CA ILE A 203 -0.02 -0.04 -9.72
C ILE A 203 -1.11 -1.12 -9.72
N TYR A 204 -2.25 -0.86 -9.07
CA TYR A 204 -3.40 -1.77 -9.01
C TYR A 204 -4.42 -1.54 -10.14
N ALA A 205 -4.29 -0.48 -10.94
CA ALA A 205 -5.24 -0.17 -12.02
C ALA A 205 -5.43 -1.33 -13.01
N LYS A 206 -4.38 -2.12 -13.24
CA LYS A 206 -4.45 -3.31 -14.09
C LYS A 206 -5.33 -4.44 -13.55
N LEU A 207 -5.67 -4.41 -12.26
CA LEU A 207 -6.56 -5.37 -11.62
C LEU A 207 -8.02 -4.92 -11.71
N ASP A 208 -8.24 -3.64 -11.99
CA ASP A 208 -9.56 -3.00 -12.08
C ASP A 208 -10.14 -3.08 -13.51
N ILE A 209 -10.15 -4.31 -14.06
CA ILE A 209 -10.54 -4.55 -15.45
C ILE A 209 -12.00 -4.18 -15.70
N ALA A 210 -12.87 -4.39 -14.71
CA ALA A 210 -14.30 -4.10 -14.85
C ALA A 210 -14.55 -2.59 -15.05
N ASN A 211 -13.95 -1.75 -14.20
CA ASN A 211 -14.06 -0.31 -14.32
C ASN A 211 -13.33 0.23 -15.56
N LEU A 212 -12.20 -0.37 -15.93
CA LEU A 212 -11.49 0.03 -17.16
C LEU A 212 -12.31 -0.27 -18.43
N ARG A 213 -13.04 -1.38 -18.46
CA ARG A 213 -13.93 -1.72 -19.58
C ARG A 213 -15.10 -0.75 -19.72
N SER A 214 -15.64 -0.23 -18.62
CA SER A 214 -16.76 0.72 -18.66
C SER A 214 -16.41 2.07 -19.24
N VAL A 215 -15.12 2.48 -19.17
CA VAL A 215 -14.61 3.74 -19.71
C VAL A 215 -13.86 3.58 -21.05
N ALA A 216 -13.64 2.33 -21.48
CA ALA A 216 -13.01 2.05 -22.76
C ALA A 216 -13.95 2.44 -23.91
N GLN A 217 -13.56 3.42 -24.69
CA GLN A 217 -14.28 3.73 -25.92
C GLN A 217 -14.05 2.61 -26.96
N PRO A 218 -15.07 2.30 -27.80
CA PRO A 218 -14.84 1.37 -28.89
C PRO A 218 -13.72 1.89 -29.78
N TRP A 219 -12.85 0.98 -30.20
CA TRP A 219 -11.78 1.31 -31.14
C TRP A 219 -12.42 1.90 -32.40
N PRO A 220 -11.95 3.05 -32.90
CA PRO A 220 -12.48 3.57 -34.15
C PRO A 220 -12.32 2.48 -35.22
N ALA A 221 -13.44 2.01 -35.76
CA ALA A 221 -13.43 1.11 -36.88
C ALA A 221 -12.72 1.83 -38.02
N GLY A 222 -11.54 1.35 -38.40
CA GLY A 222 -10.82 1.89 -39.55
C GLY A 222 -11.72 1.77 -40.78
N GLU A 223 -11.98 2.89 -41.44
CA GLU A 223 -12.58 2.85 -42.77
C GLU A 223 -11.69 1.95 -43.62
N ALA A 224 -12.23 0.80 -44.00
CA ALA A 224 -11.61 -0.03 -45.03
C ALA A 224 -11.62 0.81 -46.30
N LYS A 225 -10.46 1.33 -46.69
CA LYS A 225 -10.28 1.92 -48.01
C LYS A 225 -10.61 0.84 -49.02
N GLN A 226 -11.72 1.06 -49.76
CA GLN A 226 -12.01 0.39 -51.01
C GLN A 226 -10.99 0.82 -52.04
#